data_df65a9a1eabf697d7c47317f76947626
#
_entry.id   df65a9a1eabf697d7c47317f76947626
#
_cell.length_a   1.000
_cell.length_b   1.000
_cell.length_c   1.000
_cell.angle_alpha   90.00
_cell.angle_beta   90.00
_cell.angle_gamma   90.00
#
_symmetry.space_group_name_H-M   'P 1'
#
loop_
_entity.id
_entity.type
_entity.pdbx_description
1 polymer ?
#
loop_
_entity_poly.entity_id
_entity_poly.type
_entity_poly.pdbx_seq_one_letter_code
_entity_poly.pdbx_strand_id
1 'polypeptide(L)'
;GGILVGQVGNGYQNGFSVMLYGVLCQLSFIILMFIAKWLREKQFATIPEILEHFSGKDKTIRILSGILTIIVPMGWICGQLSAFGKLYSSITGISIPILVVSLAVASLFFVMPSGLKTVAWTDFIFGVLMVLTATIVCREALDLSGGLNTVMATVPQEIVELPGSIFSVGAYTTLLWIFSLVPGGLTNQMYYQRIFACKEIKQVRKSLLIT
;
A
#
# COMPACT_ATOMS: atom_id res chain seq x y z
N GLY A 1 4.21 -5.11 -5.56
CA GLY A 1 5.64 -5.40 -5.75
C GLY A 1 6.51 -4.58 -4.80
N GLY A 2 6.59 -3.24 -4.98
CA GLY A 2 7.50 -2.38 -4.21
C GLY A 2 7.31 -2.45 -2.69
N ILE A 3 6.07 -2.55 -2.21
CA ILE A 3 5.79 -2.69 -0.77
C ILE A 3 6.32 -4.03 -0.26
N LEU A 4 6.11 -5.14 -0.95
CA LEU A 4 6.61 -6.45 -0.52
C LEU A 4 8.14 -6.45 -0.39
N VAL A 5 8.84 -5.98 -1.42
CA VAL A 5 10.31 -5.90 -1.39
C VAL A 5 10.79 -4.98 -0.27
N GLY A 6 10.17 -3.81 -0.11
CA GLY A 6 10.50 -2.86 0.94
C GLY A 6 10.24 -3.40 2.34
N GLN A 7 9.11 -4.10 2.56
CA GLN A 7 8.78 -4.66 3.88
C GLN A 7 9.62 -5.87 4.24
N VAL A 8 10.01 -6.70 3.28
CA VAL A 8 10.98 -7.79 3.52
C VAL A 8 12.32 -7.22 3.94
N GLY A 9 12.83 -6.17 3.26
CA GLY A 9 14.06 -5.49 3.65
C GLY A 9 13.96 -4.83 5.03
N ASN A 10 12.83 -4.22 5.34
CA ASN A 10 12.56 -3.64 6.66
C ASN A 10 12.50 -4.72 7.76
N GLY A 11 11.85 -5.85 7.50
CA GLY A 11 11.81 -6.98 8.42
C GLY A 11 13.19 -7.58 8.69
N TYR A 12 14.04 -7.63 7.66
CA TYR A 12 15.43 -8.09 7.81
C TYR A 12 16.25 -7.16 8.72
N GLN A 13 16.09 -5.84 8.58
CA GLN A 13 16.88 -4.86 9.37
C GLN A 13 16.30 -4.61 10.77
N ASN A 14 14.98 -4.57 10.90
CA ASN A 14 14.27 -4.04 12.07
C ASN A 14 13.33 -5.07 12.72
N GLY A 15 13.34 -6.31 12.26
CA GLY A 15 12.55 -7.41 12.84
C GLY A 15 11.04 -7.12 12.91
N PHE A 16 10.45 -7.33 14.08
CA PHE A 16 8.99 -7.23 14.27
C PHE A 16 8.42 -5.81 14.20
N SER A 17 9.24 -4.77 14.13
CA SER A 17 8.73 -3.42 13.90
C SER A 17 7.98 -3.24 12.57
N VAL A 18 8.23 -4.13 11.60
CA VAL A 18 7.46 -4.16 10.35
C VAL A 18 5.97 -4.42 10.58
N MET A 19 5.60 -5.10 11.67
CA MET A 19 4.20 -5.31 12.06
C MET A 19 3.52 -3.99 12.43
N LEU A 20 4.23 -3.08 13.10
CA LEU A 20 3.71 -1.75 13.41
C LEU A 20 3.38 -0.97 12.13
N TYR A 21 4.25 -1.03 11.12
CA TYR A 21 3.97 -0.44 9.80
C TYR A 21 2.64 -0.97 9.22
N GLY A 22 2.44 -2.29 9.23
CA GLY A 22 1.19 -2.92 8.77
C GLY A 22 -0.04 -2.44 9.55
N VAL A 23 0.04 -2.41 10.88
CA VAL A 23 -1.05 -1.94 11.75
C VAL A 23 -1.40 -0.47 11.47
N LEU A 24 -0.42 0.39 11.31
CA LEU A 24 -0.64 1.81 11.00
C LEU A 24 -1.29 2.01 9.63
N CYS A 25 -0.92 1.21 8.62
CA CYS A 25 -1.61 1.20 7.33
C CYS A 25 -3.09 0.82 7.48
N GLN A 26 -3.39 -0.21 8.28
CA GLN A 26 -4.77 -0.67 8.49
C GLN A 26 -5.60 0.31 9.32
N LEU A 27 -5.00 1.10 10.19
CA LEU A 27 -5.71 2.11 10.98
C LEU A 27 -6.44 3.13 10.09
N SER A 28 -5.87 3.48 8.94
CA SER A 28 -6.52 4.35 7.95
C SER A 28 -7.84 3.77 7.45
N PHE A 29 -7.90 2.46 7.19
CA PHE A 29 -9.13 1.80 6.74
C PHE A 29 -10.20 1.78 7.82
N ILE A 30 -9.81 1.59 9.09
CA ILE A 30 -10.73 1.65 10.22
C ILE A 30 -11.35 3.05 10.31
N ILE A 31 -10.55 4.10 10.21
CA ILE A 31 -11.04 5.48 10.20
C ILE A 31 -11.97 5.73 9.01
N LEU A 32 -11.57 5.29 7.80
CA LEU A 32 -12.40 5.41 6.59
C LEU A 32 -13.75 4.69 6.75
N MET A 33 -13.80 3.56 7.43
CA MET A 33 -15.02 2.81 7.68
C MET A 33 -16.05 3.64 8.49
N PHE A 34 -15.58 4.42 9.47
CA PHE A 34 -16.46 5.29 10.26
C PHE A 34 -16.97 6.48 9.46
N ILE A 35 -16.12 7.12 8.66
CA ILE A 35 -16.50 8.32 7.89
C ILE A 35 -17.15 8.00 6.53
N ALA A 36 -17.08 6.75 6.04
CA ALA A 36 -17.56 6.35 4.73
C ALA A 36 -19.05 6.68 4.48
N LYS A 37 -19.89 6.55 5.51
CA LYS A 37 -21.31 6.91 5.41
C LYS A 37 -21.47 8.40 5.12
N TRP A 38 -20.82 9.23 5.90
CA TRP A 38 -20.85 10.69 5.76
C TRP A 38 -20.30 11.15 4.40
N LEU A 39 -19.18 10.56 3.94
CA LEU A 39 -18.60 10.84 2.62
C LEU A 39 -19.60 10.57 1.47
N ARG A 40 -20.32 9.46 1.55
CA ARG A 40 -21.30 9.09 0.53
C ARG A 40 -22.55 10.00 0.54
N GLU A 41 -23.00 10.40 1.71
CA GLU A 41 -24.16 11.33 1.85
C GLU A 41 -23.84 12.70 1.24
N LYS A 42 -22.60 13.16 1.32
CA LYS A 42 -22.13 14.42 0.72
C LYS A 42 -21.86 14.35 -0.79
N GLN A 43 -21.81 13.14 -1.36
CA GLN A 43 -21.60 12.90 -2.78
C GLN A 43 -20.31 13.54 -3.35
N PHE A 44 -19.25 13.65 -2.53
CA PHE A 44 -17.95 14.09 -3.03
C PHE A 44 -17.38 13.06 -4.00
N ALA A 45 -16.85 13.50 -5.14
CA ALA A 45 -16.23 12.63 -6.12
C ALA A 45 -14.72 12.48 -5.88
N THR A 46 -14.08 13.50 -5.29
CA THR A 46 -12.62 13.57 -5.14
C THR A 46 -12.21 14.17 -3.80
N ILE A 47 -10.97 13.85 -3.38
CA ILE A 47 -10.36 14.46 -2.18
C ILE A 47 -10.23 15.98 -2.31
N PRO A 48 -9.79 16.55 -3.44
CA PRO A 48 -9.80 17.99 -3.63
C PRO A 48 -11.14 18.68 -3.36
N GLU A 49 -12.25 18.05 -3.71
CA GLU A 49 -13.60 18.59 -3.39
C GLU A 49 -13.90 18.58 -1.90
N ILE A 50 -13.45 17.54 -1.18
CA ILE A 50 -13.60 17.46 0.27
C ILE A 50 -12.81 18.60 0.93
N LEU A 51 -11.56 18.81 0.53
CA LEU A 51 -10.71 19.86 1.07
C LEU A 51 -11.22 21.25 0.74
N GLU A 52 -11.71 21.48 -0.47
CA GLU A 52 -12.39 22.72 -0.88
C GLU A 52 -13.62 23.00 0.00
N HIS A 53 -14.42 21.97 0.29
CA HIS A 53 -15.61 22.11 1.14
C HIS A 53 -15.27 22.57 2.56
N PHE A 54 -14.20 21.99 3.16
CA PHE A 54 -13.76 22.36 4.51
C PHE A 54 -13.04 23.70 4.58
N SER A 55 -12.43 24.15 3.48
CA SER A 55 -11.71 25.44 3.42
C SER A 55 -12.58 26.63 3.00
N GLY A 56 -13.90 26.49 3.07
CA GLY A 56 -14.80 27.57 2.68
C GLY A 56 -14.89 27.84 1.19
N LYS A 57 -14.71 26.79 0.35
CA LYS A 57 -14.71 26.83 -1.11
C LYS A 57 -13.52 27.58 -1.73
N ASP A 58 -12.35 27.48 -1.08
CA ASP A 58 -11.12 28.07 -1.62
C ASP A 58 -10.62 27.25 -2.83
N LYS A 59 -10.64 27.88 -4.01
CA LYS A 59 -10.18 27.29 -5.27
C LYS A 59 -8.68 26.98 -5.28
N THR A 60 -7.89 27.72 -4.53
CA THR A 60 -6.43 27.51 -4.44
C THR A 60 -6.15 26.16 -3.78
N ILE A 61 -6.85 25.85 -2.70
CA ILE A 61 -6.74 24.57 -2.00
C ILE A 61 -7.18 23.42 -2.91
N ARG A 62 -8.26 23.61 -3.68
CA ARG A 62 -8.71 22.60 -4.66
C ARG A 62 -7.65 22.32 -5.73
N ILE A 63 -7.02 23.36 -6.29
CA ILE A 63 -6.00 23.21 -7.33
C ILE A 63 -4.75 22.53 -6.74
N LEU A 64 -4.23 23.02 -5.61
CA LEU A 64 -3.03 22.45 -4.98
C LEU A 64 -3.24 20.99 -4.58
N SER A 65 -4.36 20.67 -3.95
CA SER A 65 -4.67 19.28 -3.59
C SER A 65 -4.90 18.40 -4.82
N GLY A 66 -5.47 18.94 -5.90
CA GLY A 66 -5.61 18.24 -7.17
C GLY A 66 -4.25 17.86 -7.78
N ILE A 67 -3.30 18.78 -7.79
CA ILE A 67 -1.92 18.52 -8.25
C ILE A 67 -1.27 17.43 -7.40
N LEU A 68 -1.36 17.51 -6.07
CA LEU A 68 -0.80 16.50 -5.16
C LEU A 68 -1.45 15.13 -5.34
N THR A 69 -2.76 15.08 -5.59
CA THR A 69 -3.49 13.83 -5.85
C THR A 69 -3.00 13.10 -7.12
N ILE A 70 -2.38 13.81 -8.05
CA ILE A 70 -1.77 13.25 -9.26
C ILE A 70 -0.31 12.87 -8.99
N ILE A 71 0.48 13.76 -8.38
CA ILE A 71 1.93 13.56 -8.18
C ILE A 71 2.22 12.36 -7.27
N VAL A 72 1.47 12.22 -6.17
CA VAL A 72 1.72 11.14 -5.19
C VAL A 72 1.56 9.73 -5.82
N PRO A 73 0.46 9.40 -6.52
CA PRO A 73 0.36 8.12 -7.21
C PRO A 73 1.41 7.91 -8.30
N MET A 74 1.86 8.96 -8.99
CA MET A 74 2.96 8.86 -9.95
C MET A 74 4.25 8.37 -9.29
N GLY A 75 4.57 8.89 -8.10
CA GLY A 75 5.70 8.40 -7.31
C GLY A 75 5.60 6.90 -7.00
N TRP A 76 4.40 6.43 -6.67
CA TRP A 76 4.16 5.00 -6.42
C TRP A 76 4.32 4.15 -7.68
N ILE A 77 3.84 4.62 -8.83
CA ILE A 77 4.03 3.94 -10.12
C ILE A 77 5.52 3.85 -10.44
N CYS A 78 6.28 4.93 -10.30
CA CYS A 78 7.73 4.93 -10.50
C CYS A 78 8.44 3.91 -9.60
N GLY A 79 8.04 3.80 -8.33
CA GLY A 79 8.54 2.80 -7.40
C GLY A 79 8.27 1.36 -7.86
N GLN A 80 7.06 1.08 -8.35
CA GLN A 80 6.69 -0.24 -8.87
C GLN A 80 7.47 -0.60 -10.15
N LEU A 81 7.58 0.34 -11.08
CA LEU A 81 8.34 0.16 -12.32
C LEU A 81 9.84 -0.08 -12.04
N SER A 82 10.40 0.67 -11.09
CA SER A 82 11.80 0.50 -10.67
C SER A 82 12.05 -0.87 -10.02
N ALA A 83 11.14 -1.32 -9.14
CA ALA A 83 11.23 -2.63 -8.50
C ALA A 83 11.15 -3.77 -9.54
N PHE A 84 10.24 -3.66 -10.50
CA PHE A 84 10.14 -4.59 -11.63
C PHE A 84 11.42 -4.59 -12.46
N GLY A 85 11.90 -3.40 -12.86
CA GLY A 85 13.11 -3.28 -13.67
C GLY A 85 14.34 -3.91 -13.01
N LYS A 86 14.53 -3.67 -11.71
CA LYS A 86 15.63 -4.29 -10.94
C LYS A 86 15.51 -5.81 -10.87
N LEU A 87 14.32 -6.33 -10.56
CA LEU A 87 14.09 -7.76 -10.44
C LEU A 87 14.34 -8.48 -11.77
N TYR A 88 13.74 -8.01 -12.84
CA TYR A 88 13.87 -8.68 -14.13
C TYR A 88 15.25 -8.47 -14.76
N SER A 89 15.89 -7.33 -14.53
CA SER A 89 17.28 -7.11 -14.98
C SER A 89 18.24 -8.12 -14.34
N SER A 90 18.06 -8.47 -13.08
CA SER A 90 18.90 -9.45 -12.41
C SER A 90 18.75 -10.88 -12.94
N ILE A 91 17.59 -11.20 -13.53
CA ILE A 91 17.30 -12.54 -14.08
C ILE A 91 17.66 -12.62 -15.57
N THR A 92 17.35 -11.56 -16.33
CA THR A 92 17.45 -11.57 -17.81
C THR A 92 18.73 -10.93 -18.33
N GLY A 93 19.43 -10.14 -17.53
CA GLY A 93 20.57 -9.32 -17.97
C GLY A 93 20.18 -8.09 -18.81
N ILE A 94 18.88 -7.88 -19.08
CA ILE A 94 18.40 -6.71 -19.85
C ILE A 94 18.54 -5.44 -18.99
N SER A 95 18.92 -4.33 -19.61
CA SER A 95 19.07 -3.07 -18.89
C SER A 95 17.77 -2.57 -18.28
N ILE A 96 17.83 -2.04 -17.05
CA ILE A 96 16.69 -1.54 -16.28
C ILE A 96 15.82 -0.53 -17.07
N PRO A 97 16.39 0.47 -17.76
CA PRO A 97 15.57 1.42 -18.51
C PRO A 97 14.70 0.79 -19.58
N ILE A 98 15.22 -0.20 -20.31
CA ILE A 98 14.45 -0.91 -21.35
C ILE A 98 13.27 -1.64 -20.71
N LEU A 99 13.49 -2.37 -19.60
CA LEU A 99 12.43 -3.09 -18.90
C LEU A 99 11.37 -2.15 -18.33
N VAL A 100 11.78 -1.02 -17.75
CA VAL A 100 10.87 -0.02 -17.19
C VAL A 100 9.99 0.59 -18.27
N VAL A 101 10.57 1.00 -19.39
CA VAL A 101 9.82 1.58 -20.52
C VAL A 101 8.88 0.54 -21.13
N SER A 102 9.36 -0.67 -21.36
CA SER A 102 8.53 -1.77 -21.89
C SER A 102 7.32 -2.06 -21.00
N LEU A 103 7.53 -2.14 -19.70
CA LEU A 103 6.44 -2.35 -18.75
C LEU A 103 5.47 -1.17 -18.70
N ALA A 104 5.98 0.06 -18.73
CA ALA A 104 5.15 1.26 -18.74
C ALA A 104 4.25 1.29 -19.97
N VAL A 105 4.79 1.02 -21.16
CA VAL A 105 4.05 0.97 -22.42
C VAL A 105 3.01 -0.18 -22.39
N ALA A 106 3.41 -1.38 -21.99
CA ALA A 106 2.49 -2.51 -21.86
C ALA A 106 1.35 -2.21 -20.87
N SER A 107 1.65 -1.58 -19.75
CA SER A 107 0.63 -1.19 -18.74
C SER A 107 -0.37 -0.17 -19.30
N LEU A 108 0.07 0.79 -20.10
CA LEU A 108 -0.83 1.74 -20.74
C LEU A 108 -1.81 1.03 -21.70
N PHE A 109 -1.32 0.15 -22.56
CA PHE A 109 -2.18 -0.63 -23.47
C PHE A 109 -3.17 -1.50 -22.73
N PHE A 110 -2.80 -2.04 -21.56
CA PHE A 110 -3.67 -2.89 -20.75
C PHE A 110 -4.72 -2.09 -19.98
N VAL A 111 -4.35 -0.94 -19.42
CA VAL A 111 -5.23 -0.14 -18.54
C VAL A 111 -6.19 0.75 -19.32
N MET A 112 -5.77 1.33 -20.45
CA MET A 112 -6.60 2.29 -21.20
C MET A 112 -7.96 1.75 -21.64
N PRO A 113 -8.11 0.52 -22.16
CA PRO A 113 -9.42 -0.04 -22.52
C PRO A 113 -10.20 -0.60 -21.33
N SER A 114 -9.54 -0.72 -20.15
CA SER A 114 -10.10 -1.40 -18.98
C SER A 114 -10.80 -0.42 -18.06
N GLY A 115 -12.10 -0.56 -17.86
CA GLY A 115 -12.82 0.21 -16.84
C GLY A 115 -12.51 -0.25 -15.42
N LEU A 116 -12.98 0.50 -14.42
CA LEU A 116 -12.80 0.23 -12.98
C LEU A 116 -13.19 -1.21 -12.57
N LYS A 117 -14.19 -1.79 -13.23
CA LYS A 117 -14.64 -3.16 -12.98
C LYS A 117 -13.58 -4.20 -13.34
N THR A 118 -12.91 -4.03 -14.47
CA THR A 118 -11.84 -4.94 -14.92
C THR A 118 -10.63 -4.85 -13.99
N VAL A 119 -10.26 -3.64 -13.60
CA VAL A 119 -9.18 -3.40 -12.63
C VAL A 119 -9.49 -4.08 -11.29
N ALA A 120 -10.73 -3.98 -10.79
CA ALA A 120 -11.12 -4.64 -9.56
C ALA A 120 -11.02 -6.18 -9.62
N TRP A 121 -11.36 -6.79 -10.76
CA TRP A 121 -11.21 -8.24 -10.97
C TRP A 121 -9.75 -8.67 -11.02
N THR A 122 -8.90 -7.93 -11.74
CA THR A 122 -7.46 -8.22 -11.78
C THR A 122 -6.81 -8.04 -10.41
N ASP A 123 -7.17 -7.00 -9.66
CA ASP A 123 -6.70 -6.78 -8.28
C ASP A 123 -7.07 -7.96 -7.38
N PHE A 124 -8.30 -8.48 -7.50
CA PHE A 124 -8.73 -9.64 -6.72
C PHE A 124 -7.91 -10.90 -7.05
N ILE A 125 -7.74 -11.22 -8.34
CA ILE A 125 -6.96 -12.39 -8.78
C ILE A 125 -5.51 -12.27 -8.30
N PHE A 126 -4.87 -11.10 -8.53
CA PHE A 126 -3.51 -10.86 -8.08
C PHE A 126 -3.37 -10.86 -6.56
N GLY A 127 -4.38 -10.38 -5.83
CA GLY A 127 -4.42 -10.46 -4.38
C GLY A 127 -4.38 -11.90 -3.88
N VAL A 128 -5.21 -12.78 -4.44
CA VAL A 128 -5.21 -14.21 -4.11
C VAL A 128 -3.86 -14.86 -4.44
N LEU A 129 -3.34 -14.63 -5.66
CA LEU A 129 -2.03 -15.15 -6.06
C LEU A 129 -0.91 -14.66 -5.16
N MET A 130 -0.95 -13.38 -4.76
CA MET A 130 0.05 -12.79 -3.87
C MET A 130 0.05 -13.46 -2.49
N VAL A 131 -1.13 -13.71 -1.90
CA VAL A 131 -1.25 -14.39 -0.62
C VAL A 131 -0.71 -15.82 -0.71
N LEU A 132 -1.10 -16.57 -1.75
CA LEU A 132 -0.60 -17.93 -1.98
C LEU A 132 0.93 -17.96 -2.14
N THR A 133 1.46 -17.09 -3.00
CA THR A 133 2.91 -17.02 -3.25
C THR A 133 3.67 -16.60 -1.99
N ALA A 134 3.17 -15.60 -1.25
CA ALA A 134 3.81 -15.18 -0.01
C ALA A 134 3.82 -16.30 1.04
N THR A 135 2.75 -17.08 1.14
CA THR A 135 2.67 -18.23 2.06
C THR A 135 3.68 -19.31 1.68
N ILE A 136 3.78 -19.65 0.39
CA ILE A 136 4.75 -20.65 -0.11
C ILE A 136 6.18 -20.17 0.17
N VAL A 137 6.51 -18.93 -0.21
CA VAL A 137 7.85 -18.37 -0.01
C VAL A 137 8.21 -18.30 1.48
N CYS A 138 7.26 -17.91 2.34
CA CYS A 138 7.47 -17.88 3.79
C CYS A 138 7.78 -19.29 4.34
N ARG A 139 7.03 -20.29 3.91
CA ARG A 139 7.26 -21.68 4.30
C ARG A 139 8.64 -22.17 3.87
N GLU A 140 8.98 -22.04 2.59
CA GLU A 140 10.28 -22.44 2.06
C GLU A 140 11.44 -21.72 2.77
N ALA A 141 11.29 -20.41 3.03
CA ALA A 141 12.30 -19.64 3.76
C ALA A 141 12.49 -20.14 5.19
N LEU A 142 11.41 -20.52 5.89
CA LEU A 142 11.49 -21.10 7.23
C LEU A 142 12.14 -22.48 7.21
N ASP A 143 11.78 -23.33 6.25
CA ASP A 143 12.34 -24.68 6.10
C ASP A 143 13.85 -24.61 5.82
N LEU A 144 14.30 -23.72 4.92
CA LEU A 144 15.72 -23.47 4.63
C LEU A 144 16.48 -22.87 5.82
N SER A 145 15.82 -22.13 6.70
CA SER A 145 16.43 -21.53 7.89
C SER A 145 16.49 -22.46 9.10
N GLY A 146 16.02 -23.72 8.96
CA GLY A 146 15.95 -24.68 10.06
C GLY A 146 14.76 -24.48 11.00
N GLY A 147 13.72 -23.79 10.55
CA GLY A 147 12.48 -23.55 11.27
C GLY A 147 12.45 -22.28 12.12
N LEU A 148 11.26 -21.90 12.56
CA LEU A 148 11.01 -20.66 13.31
C LEU A 148 11.85 -20.58 14.60
N ASN A 149 11.98 -21.71 15.33
CA ASN A 149 12.77 -21.74 16.58
C ASN A 149 14.24 -21.43 16.36
N THR A 150 14.83 -21.94 15.26
CA THR A 150 16.21 -21.66 14.88
C THR A 150 16.40 -20.20 14.52
N VAL A 151 15.46 -19.64 13.73
CA VAL A 151 15.46 -18.21 13.39
C VAL A 151 15.40 -17.35 14.64
N MET A 152 14.45 -17.63 15.55
CA MET A 152 14.27 -16.85 16.78
C MET A 152 15.46 -16.95 17.73
N ALA A 153 16.21 -18.06 17.71
CA ALA A 153 17.41 -18.24 18.51
C ALA A 153 18.66 -17.57 17.93
N THR A 154 18.68 -17.38 16.59
CA THR A 154 19.86 -16.86 15.88
C THR A 154 19.81 -15.35 15.69
N VAL A 155 18.60 -14.79 15.57
CA VAL A 155 18.39 -13.35 15.33
C VAL A 155 18.60 -12.57 16.65
N PRO A 156 19.15 -11.33 16.60
CA PRO A 156 19.30 -10.49 17.79
C PRO A 156 17.95 -10.29 18.51
N GLN A 157 17.95 -10.53 19.83
CA GLN A 157 16.72 -10.47 20.64
C GLN A 157 16.07 -9.09 20.62
N GLU A 158 16.85 -8.03 20.46
CA GLU A 158 16.37 -6.64 20.38
C GLU A 158 15.32 -6.41 19.28
N ILE A 159 15.38 -7.17 18.18
CA ILE A 159 14.48 -7.02 17.03
C ILE A 159 13.38 -8.08 16.96
N VAL A 160 13.38 -9.07 17.86
CA VAL A 160 12.38 -10.16 17.89
C VAL A 160 11.67 -10.32 19.23
N GLU A 161 12.20 -9.78 20.34
CA GLU A 161 11.56 -9.90 21.65
C GLU A 161 10.36 -8.96 21.78
N LEU A 162 9.17 -9.52 21.96
CA LEU A 162 7.93 -8.75 22.12
C LEU A 162 7.75 -8.35 23.61
N PRO A 163 7.22 -7.14 23.86
CA PRO A 163 6.72 -6.13 22.95
C PRO A 163 7.76 -5.10 22.47
N GLY A 164 8.97 -5.13 23.01
CA GLY A 164 10.01 -4.10 22.78
C GLY A 164 10.41 -3.94 21.31
N SER A 165 10.54 -5.05 20.59
CA SER A 165 10.95 -5.08 19.19
C SER A 165 9.96 -4.41 18.21
N ILE A 166 8.69 -4.22 18.61
CA ILE A 166 7.71 -3.47 17.79
C ILE A 166 8.18 -2.02 17.53
N PHE A 167 8.91 -1.45 18.50
CA PHE A 167 9.43 -0.08 18.42
C PHE A 167 10.95 -0.03 18.16
N SER A 168 11.57 -1.13 17.71
CA SER A 168 13.02 -1.22 17.44
C SER A 168 13.53 -0.20 16.42
N VAL A 169 12.63 0.29 15.52
CA VAL A 169 12.95 1.38 14.59
C VAL A 169 13.20 2.74 15.26
N GLY A 170 12.96 2.85 16.57
CA GLY A 170 13.12 4.06 17.35
C GLY A 170 11.90 5.01 17.28
N ALA A 171 11.83 5.92 18.27
CA ALA A 171 10.70 6.81 18.44
C ALA A 171 10.50 7.76 17.25
N TYR A 172 11.59 8.28 16.68
CA TYR A 172 11.52 9.18 15.53
C TYR A 172 10.88 8.52 14.30
N THR A 173 11.33 7.33 13.93
CA THR A 173 10.78 6.57 12.80
C THR A 173 9.33 6.15 13.06
N THR A 174 9.00 5.76 14.28
CA THR A 174 7.63 5.45 14.71
C THR A 174 6.70 6.65 14.51
N LEU A 175 7.10 7.83 14.96
CA LEU A 175 6.32 9.07 14.78
C LEU A 175 6.18 9.41 13.29
N LEU A 176 7.25 9.31 12.52
CA LEU A 176 7.18 9.50 11.06
C LEU A 176 6.18 8.56 10.41
N TRP A 177 6.15 7.30 10.79
CA TRP A 177 5.18 6.34 10.26
C TRP A 177 3.75 6.68 10.65
N ILE A 178 3.50 7.06 11.91
CA ILE A 178 2.17 7.47 12.36
C ILE A 178 1.66 8.66 11.53
N PHE A 179 2.47 9.73 11.42
CA PHE A 179 2.07 10.94 10.70
C PHE A 179 2.09 10.82 9.18
N SER A 180 2.77 9.82 8.63
CA SER A 180 2.82 9.56 7.18
C SER A 180 1.77 8.55 6.73
N LEU A 181 1.68 7.38 7.40
CA LEU A 181 0.87 6.26 6.94
C LEU A 181 -0.63 6.48 7.20
N VAL A 182 -0.98 6.99 8.38
CA VAL A 182 -2.40 7.17 8.73
C VAL A 182 -3.04 8.27 7.88
N PRO A 183 -2.50 9.51 7.80
CA PRO A 183 -3.04 10.52 6.89
C PRO A 183 -2.88 10.12 5.41
N GLY A 184 -1.76 9.46 5.04
CA GLY A 184 -1.51 8.99 3.68
C GLY A 184 -2.57 8.03 3.18
N GLY A 185 -3.04 7.11 4.02
CA GLY A 185 -4.18 6.25 3.70
C GLY A 185 -5.50 7.01 3.61
N LEU A 186 -5.73 7.98 4.50
CA LEU A 186 -6.94 8.81 4.48
C LEU A 186 -7.01 9.76 3.29
N THR A 187 -5.89 10.12 2.69
CA THR A 187 -5.82 11.02 1.54
C THR A 187 -5.61 10.29 0.21
N ASN A 188 -5.69 8.96 0.20
CA ASN A 188 -5.50 8.18 -1.01
C ASN A 188 -6.78 8.12 -1.86
N GLN A 189 -6.77 8.82 -3.00
CA GLN A 189 -7.89 8.90 -3.94
C GLN A 189 -8.43 7.53 -4.39
N MET A 190 -7.58 6.50 -4.47
CA MET A 190 -8.00 5.16 -4.89
C MET A 190 -9.04 4.54 -3.95
N TYR A 191 -8.93 4.78 -2.64
CA TYR A 191 -9.89 4.26 -1.66
C TYR A 191 -11.24 4.95 -1.77
N TYR A 192 -11.23 6.26 -2.00
CA TYR A 192 -12.45 7.04 -2.20
C TYR A 192 -13.20 6.61 -3.44
N GLN A 193 -12.51 6.41 -4.57
CA GLN A 193 -13.13 5.90 -5.79
C GLN A 193 -13.84 4.56 -5.56
N ARG A 194 -13.21 3.64 -4.80
CA ARG A 194 -13.82 2.35 -4.46
C ARG A 194 -15.01 2.49 -3.52
N ILE A 195 -14.92 3.37 -2.52
CA ILE A 195 -16.02 3.68 -1.58
C ILE A 195 -17.23 4.23 -2.36
N PHE A 196 -17.01 5.11 -3.33
CA PHE A 196 -18.11 5.71 -4.12
C PHE A 196 -18.66 4.74 -5.19
N ALA A 197 -17.85 3.83 -5.71
CA ALA A 197 -18.28 2.81 -6.67
C ALA A 197 -19.17 1.71 -6.07
N CYS A 198 -19.09 1.45 -4.75
CA CYS A 198 -19.93 0.46 -4.10
C CYS A 198 -21.39 0.91 -4.02
N LYS A 199 -22.34 -0.02 -4.22
CA LYS A 199 -23.79 0.28 -4.16
C LYS A 199 -24.29 0.59 -2.75
N GLU A 200 -23.83 -0.19 -1.75
CA GLU A 200 -24.33 -0.11 -0.39
C GLU A 200 -23.21 0.16 0.63
N ILE A 201 -23.54 0.91 1.69
CA ILE A 201 -22.59 1.21 2.78
C ILE A 201 -22.12 -0.04 3.53
N LYS A 202 -22.98 -1.07 3.64
CA LYS A 202 -22.62 -2.35 4.26
C LYS A 202 -21.49 -3.06 3.49
N GLN A 203 -21.54 -3.00 2.15
CA GLN A 203 -20.49 -3.54 1.28
C GLN A 203 -19.17 -2.78 1.45
N VAL A 204 -19.23 -1.45 1.55
CA VAL A 204 -18.05 -0.61 1.82
C VAL A 204 -17.39 -1.02 3.13
N ARG A 205 -18.17 -1.07 4.22
CA ARG A 205 -17.64 -1.45 5.54
C ARG A 205 -17.04 -2.85 5.55
N LYS A 206 -17.72 -3.82 4.92
CA LYS A 206 -17.22 -5.19 4.81
C LYS A 206 -15.92 -5.26 4.00
N SER A 207 -15.82 -4.54 2.89
CA SER A 207 -14.59 -4.52 2.09
C SER A 207 -13.41 -3.88 2.85
N LEU A 208 -13.64 -2.77 3.55
CA LEU A 208 -12.59 -2.11 4.35
C LEU A 208 -12.12 -2.94 5.56
N LEU A 209 -12.96 -3.87 6.06
CA LEU A 209 -12.57 -4.80 7.13
C LEU A 209 -11.77 -6.00 6.61
N ILE A 210 -11.98 -6.40 5.35
CA ILE A 210 -11.31 -7.56 4.74
C ILE A 210 -9.96 -7.17 4.12
N THR A 211 -9.77 -5.89 3.81
CA THR A 211 -8.51 -5.36 3.24
C THR A 211 -7.42 -5.26 4.28
#